data_c80c1c073c5c7af77275fb24822306db
#
_entry.id   c80c1c073c5c7af77275fb24822306db
#
_cell.length_a   1.000
_cell.length_b   1.000
_cell.length_c   1.000
_cell.angle_alpha   90.00
_cell.angle_beta   90.00
_cell.angle_gamma   90.00
#
_symmetry.space_group_name_H-M   'P 1'
#
loop_
_entity.id
_entity.type
_entity.pdbx_description
1 polymer ?
#
loop_
_entity_poly.entity_id
_entity_poly.type
_entity_poly.pdbx_seq_one_letter_code
_entity_poly.pdbx_strand_id
1 'polypeptide(L)'
;MSKFKYPFGSVWLSHSSINDFEKCPRLYFLRNMYKESASGKKIQVVGPYLTLGIVVHDTLEAIRYLPVATRFDKPLTHIFEELWVNFEGKKGGFVTDIQEKEFKDRGYRMIKRVQDHPGPIAKLSTIIKEKGEMVASMLLSAPDNLVLCGNVDWVEVLPDGTLHIIDFKTGKKEESDSSLQLQIYLLLAQNGNRRPVTKTSYWYLDKDDLPKEISIPDLEGVTEQLTEEGRKIKKARLSSEMKDLVCPKGGCRNCEEYEKVVRGEAECVGFDPIREKMLYINI
;
A
#
# COMPACT_ATOMS: atom_id res chain seq x y z
N MET A 1 2.64 -26.26 19.89
CA MET A 1 3.17 -25.46 18.77
C MET A 1 2.23 -24.29 18.57
N SER A 2 2.74 -23.06 18.59
CA SER A 2 1.93 -21.84 18.44
C SER A 2 1.21 -21.86 17.08
N LYS A 3 -0.12 -21.60 17.07
CA LYS A 3 -0.93 -21.43 15.85
C LYS A 3 -0.56 -20.16 15.06
N PHE A 4 0.33 -19.32 15.60
CA PHE A 4 0.71 -18.03 15.02
C PHE A 4 2.16 -18.10 14.50
N LYS A 5 2.37 -17.64 13.28
CA LYS A 5 3.69 -17.57 12.63
C LYS A 5 4.67 -16.68 13.42
N TYR A 6 4.16 -15.63 14.05
CA TYR A 6 4.95 -14.64 14.80
C TYR A 6 4.50 -14.57 16.26
N PRO A 7 5.36 -14.06 17.18
CA PRO A 7 5.02 -13.93 18.59
C PRO A 7 3.76 -13.07 18.79
N PHE A 8 2.98 -13.42 19.81
CA PHE A 8 1.82 -12.63 20.20
C PHE A 8 2.25 -11.22 20.60
N GLY A 9 1.49 -10.20 20.17
CA GLY A 9 1.81 -8.81 20.46
C GLY A 9 2.89 -8.20 19.56
N SER A 10 3.31 -8.89 18.49
CA SER A 10 4.25 -8.32 17.51
C SER A 10 3.74 -7.02 16.91
N VAL A 11 4.65 -6.07 16.73
CA VAL A 11 4.40 -4.82 16.02
C VAL A 11 4.68 -5.03 14.54
N TRP A 12 3.66 -4.85 13.73
CA TRP A 12 3.73 -4.98 12.28
C TRP A 12 4.09 -3.64 11.66
N LEU A 13 5.13 -3.67 10.84
CA LEU A 13 5.72 -2.53 10.17
C LEU A 13 5.56 -2.68 8.66
N SER A 14 5.04 -1.66 8.01
CA SER A 14 5.02 -1.54 6.55
C SER A 14 5.59 -0.18 6.16
N HIS A 15 5.98 -0.02 4.90
CA HIS A 15 6.41 1.29 4.39
C HIS A 15 5.41 2.40 4.74
N SER A 16 4.10 2.16 4.53
CA SER A 16 3.07 3.14 4.84
C SER A 16 2.94 3.45 6.33
N SER A 17 3.03 2.44 7.21
CA SER A 17 2.90 2.64 8.66
C SER A 17 4.10 3.37 9.26
N ILE A 18 5.31 3.10 8.78
CA ILE A 18 6.53 3.82 9.15
C ILE A 18 6.42 5.28 8.72
N ASN A 19 6.07 5.52 7.46
CA ASN A 19 5.90 6.86 6.91
C ASN A 19 4.79 7.68 7.63
N ASP A 20 3.70 7.01 8.07
CA ASP A 20 2.68 7.66 8.89
C ASP A 20 3.25 8.12 10.24
N PHE A 21 4.07 7.28 10.90
CA PHE A 21 4.70 7.62 12.18
C PHE A 21 5.72 8.74 12.06
N GLU A 22 6.58 8.70 11.04
CA GLU A 22 7.55 9.76 10.74
C GLU A 22 6.87 11.11 10.47
N LYS A 23 5.78 11.10 9.70
CA LYS A 23 5.00 12.31 9.43
C LYS A 23 4.34 12.88 10.69
N CYS A 24 3.74 12.01 11.48
CA CYS A 24 3.08 12.38 12.73
C CYS A 24 2.67 11.10 13.52
N PRO A 25 3.15 10.92 14.75
CA PRO A 25 2.72 9.79 15.60
C PRO A 25 1.20 9.72 15.78
N ARG A 26 0.52 10.87 15.83
CA ARG A 26 -0.97 10.91 15.90
C ARG A 26 -1.62 10.38 14.62
N LEU A 27 -1.08 10.70 13.44
CA LEU A 27 -1.54 10.12 12.17
C LEU A 27 -1.39 8.59 12.19
N TYR A 28 -0.22 8.12 12.64
CA TYR A 28 0.02 6.68 12.78
C TYR A 28 -1.05 6.03 13.66
N PHE A 29 -1.34 6.61 14.83
CA PHE A 29 -2.39 6.11 15.73
C PHE A 29 -3.73 6.01 15.03
N LEU A 30 -4.17 7.10 14.40
CA LEU A 30 -5.49 7.20 13.76
C LEU A 30 -5.65 6.22 12.58
N ARG A 31 -4.61 6.02 11.79
CA ARG A 31 -4.69 5.14 10.62
C ARG A 31 -4.43 3.66 10.92
N ASN A 32 -3.60 3.37 11.94
CA ASN A 32 -3.10 2.02 12.14
C ASN A 32 -3.67 1.34 13.41
N MET A 33 -4.08 2.11 14.42
CA MET A 33 -4.52 1.57 15.71
C MET A 33 -5.96 1.91 16.06
N TYR A 34 -6.39 3.15 15.80
CA TYR A 34 -7.71 3.63 16.16
C TYR A 34 -8.81 2.79 15.51
N LYS A 35 -9.83 2.50 16.31
CA LYS A 35 -11.07 1.89 15.85
C LYS A 35 -12.22 2.75 16.35
N GLU A 36 -13.14 3.03 15.47
CA GLU A 36 -14.37 3.73 15.83
C GLU A 36 -15.17 2.93 16.85
N SER A 37 -15.64 3.60 17.89
CA SER A 37 -16.35 2.94 19.01
C SER A 37 -17.66 2.29 18.61
N ALA A 38 -18.37 2.89 17.65
CA ALA A 38 -19.68 2.42 17.21
C ALA A 38 -19.58 1.13 16.36
N SER A 39 -18.61 1.05 15.46
CA SER A 39 -18.44 -0.07 14.52
C SER A 39 -17.36 -1.07 14.93
N GLY A 40 -16.42 -0.69 15.80
CA GLY A 40 -15.22 -1.46 16.12
C GLY A 40 -14.24 -1.58 14.96
N LYS A 41 -14.46 -0.84 13.86
CA LYS A 41 -13.65 -0.89 12.65
C LYS A 41 -12.67 0.27 12.57
N LYS A 42 -11.58 0.07 11.82
CA LYS A 42 -10.66 1.16 11.47
C LYS A 42 -11.37 2.16 10.55
N ILE A 43 -10.88 3.39 10.56
CA ILE A 43 -11.39 4.46 9.72
C ILE A 43 -10.45 4.72 8.54
N GLN A 44 -11.01 5.20 7.43
CA GLN A 44 -10.30 5.67 6.26
C GLN A 44 -10.93 6.96 5.75
N VAL A 45 -10.16 8.04 5.74
CA VAL A 45 -10.57 9.24 5.02
C VAL A 45 -10.36 9.01 3.54
N VAL A 46 -11.43 9.12 2.75
CA VAL A 46 -11.41 8.93 1.31
C VAL A 46 -11.11 10.25 0.59
N GLY A 47 -10.56 10.12 -0.61
CA GLY A 47 -10.29 11.26 -1.47
C GLY A 47 -9.87 10.82 -2.87
N PRO A 48 -10.00 11.69 -3.89
CA PRO A 48 -9.85 11.35 -5.29
C PRO A 48 -8.52 10.65 -5.64
N TYR A 49 -7.40 11.10 -5.05
CA TYR A 49 -6.09 10.50 -5.29
C TYR A 49 -5.95 9.10 -4.70
N LEU A 50 -6.53 8.88 -3.50
CA LEU A 50 -6.54 7.57 -2.86
C LEU A 50 -7.37 6.59 -3.69
N THR A 51 -8.56 6.99 -4.10
CA THR A 51 -9.47 6.18 -4.92
C THR A 51 -8.85 5.83 -6.26
N LEU A 52 -8.24 6.80 -6.95
CA LEU A 52 -7.51 6.54 -8.19
C LEU A 52 -6.43 5.47 -7.99
N GLY A 53 -5.61 5.61 -6.92
CA GLY A 53 -4.58 4.63 -6.59
C GLY A 53 -5.16 3.24 -6.34
N ILE A 54 -6.18 3.15 -5.49
CA ILE A 54 -6.84 1.88 -5.15
C ILE A 54 -7.36 1.18 -6.40
N VAL A 55 -8.17 1.85 -7.22
CA VAL A 55 -8.82 1.21 -8.37
C VAL A 55 -7.82 0.79 -9.44
N VAL A 56 -6.78 1.60 -9.69
CA VAL A 56 -5.72 1.25 -10.65
C VAL A 56 -4.93 0.03 -10.16
N HIS A 57 -4.50 0.00 -8.89
CA HIS A 57 -3.79 -1.15 -8.34
C HIS A 57 -4.67 -2.40 -8.30
N ASP A 58 -5.91 -2.30 -7.82
CA ASP A 58 -6.85 -3.42 -7.76
C ASP A 58 -7.12 -3.99 -9.18
N THR A 59 -7.15 -3.16 -10.22
CA THR A 59 -7.28 -3.59 -11.63
C THR A 59 -6.10 -4.46 -12.06
N LEU A 60 -4.88 -4.03 -11.77
CA LEU A 60 -3.68 -4.79 -12.11
C LEU A 60 -3.51 -6.03 -11.23
N GLU A 61 -3.89 -5.95 -9.96
CA GLU A 61 -3.89 -7.11 -9.06
C GLU A 61 -4.89 -8.19 -9.50
N ALA A 62 -6.04 -7.82 -10.06
CA ALA A 62 -7.06 -8.77 -10.50
C ALA A 62 -6.54 -9.78 -11.53
N ILE A 63 -5.59 -9.39 -12.36
CA ILE A 63 -5.00 -10.27 -13.39
C ILE A 63 -3.74 -11.01 -12.92
N ARG A 64 -3.20 -10.69 -11.75
CA ARG A 64 -1.93 -11.24 -11.24
C ARG A 64 -1.96 -12.76 -11.07
N TYR A 65 -3.11 -13.30 -10.73
CA TYR A 65 -3.30 -14.74 -10.49
C TYR A 65 -3.70 -15.52 -11.75
N LEU A 66 -3.96 -14.85 -12.86
CA LEU A 66 -4.35 -15.47 -14.11
C LEU A 66 -3.13 -16.03 -14.85
N PRO A 67 -3.28 -17.17 -15.56
CA PRO A 67 -2.27 -17.64 -16.48
C PRO A 67 -1.91 -16.56 -17.52
N VAL A 68 -0.64 -16.49 -17.91
CA VAL A 68 -0.18 -15.49 -18.89
C VAL A 68 -1.03 -15.50 -20.17
N ALA A 69 -1.39 -16.71 -20.66
CA ALA A 69 -2.15 -16.88 -21.89
C ALA A 69 -3.57 -16.29 -21.87
N THR A 70 -4.18 -16.19 -20.68
CA THR A 70 -5.58 -15.71 -20.51
C THR A 70 -5.66 -14.38 -19.77
N ARG A 71 -4.52 -13.81 -19.42
CA ARG A 71 -4.44 -12.60 -18.56
C ARG A 71 -5.15 -11.39 -19.18
N PHE A 72 -5.18 -11.30 -20.49
CA PHE A 72 -5.77 -10.19 -21.24
C PHE A 72 -7.05 -10.59 -22.03
N ASP A 73 -7.64 -11.77 -21.77
CA ASP A 73 -8.91 -12.17 -22.41
C ASP A 73 -10.03 -11.18 -22.11
N LYS A 74 -10.02 -10.62 -20.89
CA LYS A 74 -10.86 -9.47 -20.53
C LYS A 74 -10.04 -8.20 -20.59
N PRO A 75 -10.49 -7.16 -21.33
CA PRO A 75 -9.80 -5.87 -21.36
C PRO A 75 -9.61 -5.28 -19.96
N LEU A 76 -8.41 -4.80 -19.64
CA LEU A 76 -8.12 -4.17 -18.34
C LEU A 76 -9.02 -2.97 -18.09
N THR A 77 -9.37 -2.23 -19.13
CA THR A 77 -10.30 -1.09 -19.04
C THR A 77 -11.68 -1.51 -18.57
N HIS A 78 -12.18 -2.71 -18.94
CA HIS A 78 -13.43 -3.26 -18.43
C HIS A 78 -13.34 -3.60 -16.95
N ILE A 79 -12.22 -4.23 -16.51
CA ILE A 79 -12.00 -4.52 -15.09
C ILE A 79 -11.96 -3.23 -14.28
N PHE A 80 -11.28 -2.20 -14.79
CA PHE A 80 -11.22 -0.88 -14.17
C PHE A 80 -12.61 -0.25 -14.00
N GLU A 81 -13.44 -0.27 -15.03
CA GLU A 81 -14.80 0.29 -14.97
C GLU A 81 -15.68 -0.44 -13.96
N GLU A 82 -15.62 -1.77 -13.92
CA GLU A 82 -16.36 -2.57 -12.92
C GLU A 82 -15.92 -2.26 -11.48
N LEU A 83 -14.62 -2.08 -11.26
CA LEU A 83 -14.11 -1.75 -9.93
C LEU A 83 -14.44 -0.31 -9.55
N TRP A 84 -14.45 0.63 -10.51
CA TRP A 84 -14.74 2.04 -10.25
C TRP A 84 -16.14 2.24 -9.66
N VAL A 85 -17.14 1.48 -10.09
CA VAL A 85 -18.52 1.55 -9.58
C VAL A 85 -18.59 1.49 -8.03
N ASN A 86 -17.65 0.77 -7.40
CA ASN A 86 -17.60 0.66 -5.94
C ASN A 86 -17.15 1.94 -5.23
N PHE A 87 -16.65 2.92 -5.99
CA PHE A 87 -16.04 4.15 -5.48
C PHE A 87 -16.66 5.42 -6.08
N GLU A 88 -17.87 5.35 -6.66
CA GLU A 88 -18.54 6.52 -7.23
C GLU A 88 -18.96 7.52 -6.16
N GLY A 89 -18.99 8.79 -6.54
CA GLY A 89 -19.43 9.91 -5.72
C GLY A 89 -18.64 10.07 -4.43
N LYS A 90 -19.34 10.38 -3.35
CA LYS A 90 -18.74 10.61 -2.02
C LYS A 90 -17.98 9.40 -1.48
N LYS A 91 -18.38 8.19 -1.86
CA LYS A 91 -17.68 6.96 -1.41
C LYS A 91 -16.25 6.88 -1.94
N GLY A 92 -15.98 7.47 -3.10
CA GLY A 92 -14.63 7.66 -3.65
C GLY A 92 -13.96 8.97 -3.22
N GLY A 93 -14.64 9.78 -2.41
CA GLY A 93 -14.14 11.08 -1.97
C GLY A 93 -14.33 12.19 -3.01
N PHE A 94 -15.29 12.03 -3.92
CA PHE A 94 -15.60 13.05 -4.93
C PHE A 94 -16.72 13.96 -4.43
N VAL A 95 -16.51 15.27 -4.57
CA VAL A 95 -17.50 16.28 -4.16
C VAL A 95 -18.33 16.81 -5.35
N THR A 96 -17.90 16.53 -6.58
CA THR A 96 -18.62 16.88 -7.80
C THR A 96 -18.43 15.80 -8.88
N ASP A 97 -19.42 15.63 -9.75
CA ASP A 97 -19.36 14.71 -10.90
C ASP A 97 -18.22 15.07 -11.87
N ILE A 98 -17.91 16.37 -12.01
CA ILE A 98 -16.81 16.85 -12.84
C ILE A 98 -15.48 16.32 -12.30
N GLN A 99 -15.25 16.46 -11.00
CA GLN A 99 -14.05 15.95 -10.33
C GLN A 99 -13.94 14.43 -10.48
N GLU A 100 -15.04 13.70 -10.25
CA GLU A 100 -15.06 12.25 -10.43
C GLU A 100 -14.68 11.86 -11.85
N LYS A 101 -15.32 12.49 -12.86
CA LYS A 101 -15.04 12.22 -14.25
C LYS A 101 -13.57 12.46 -14.61
N GLU A 102 -12.96 13.54 -14.14
CA GLU A 102 -11.55 13.85 -14.39
C GLU A 102 -10.63 12.73 -13.86
N PHE A 103 -10.88 12.24 -12.63
CA PHE A 103 -10.09 11.18 -12.03
C PHE A 103 -10.35 9.82 -12.68
N LYS A 104 -11.60 9.50 -13.02
CA LYS A 104 -11.98 8.29 -13.76
C LYS A 104 -11.30 8.24 -15.15
N ASP A 105 -11.38 9.33 -15.90
CA ASP A 105 -10.73 9.45 -17.22
C ASP A 105 -9.20 9.32 -17.10
N ARG A 106 -8.61 9.85 -16.03
CA ARG A 106 -7.17 9.72 -15.76
C ARG A 106 -6.79 8.27 -15.48
N GLY A 107 -7.51 7.58 -14.61
CA GLY A 107 -7.30 6.17 -14.30
C GLY A 107 -7.50 5.27 -15.53
N TYR A 108 -8.54 5.53 -16.30
CA TYR A 108 -8.81 4.83 -17.55
C TYR A 108 -7.62 4.95 -18.54
N ARG A 109 -7.05 6.15 -18.70
CA ARG A 109 -5.85 6.34 -19.54
C ARG A 109 -4.63 5.59 -19.04
N MET A 110 -4.42 5.53 -17.71
CA MET A 110 -3.34 4.72 -17.12
C MET A 110 -3.52 3.25 -17.46
N ILE A 111 -4.69 2.69 -17.23
CA ILE A 111 -4.99 1.29 -17.48
C ILE A 111 -4.93 0.96 -18.98
N LYS A 112 -5.45 1.86 -19.83
CA LYS A 112 -5.34 1.69 -21.28
C LYS A 112 -3.90 1.67 -21.75
N ARG A 113 -3.05 2.55 -21.21
CA ARG A 113 -1.60 2.54 -21.52
C ARG A 113 -0.95 1.21 -21.16
N VAL A 114 -1.25 0.67 -19.98
CA VAL A 114 -0.75 -0.66 -19.59
C VAL A 114 -1.29 -1.77 -20.50
N GLN A 115 -2.55 -1.68 -20.92
CA GLN A 115 -3.14 -2.64 -21.86
C GLN A 115 -2.48 -2.58 -23.25
N ASP A 116 -2.17 -1.37 -23.73
CA ASP A 116 -1.52 -1.17 -25.03
C ASP A 116 -0.01 -1.51 -24.98
N HIS A 117 0.63 -1.33 -23.82
CA HIS A 117 2.05 -1.59 -23.55
C HIS A 117 2.25 -2.46 -22.31
N PRO A 118 1.81 -3.72 -22.34
CA PRO A 118 1.74 -4.54 -21.11
C PRO A 118 3.11 -4.92 -20.52
N GLY A 119 4.20 -4.86 -21.30
CA GLY A 119 5.56 -5.09 -20.82
C GLY A 119 5.69 -6.30 -19.88
N PRO A 120 6.18 -6.09 -18.65
CA PRO A 120 6.37 -7.17 -17.66
C PRO A 120 5.06 -7.86 -17.23
N ILE A 121 3.92 -7.17 -17.33
CA ILE A 121 2.61 -7.74 -16.94
C ILE A 121 2.20 -8.88 -17.89
N ALA A 122 2.66 -8.86 -19.15
CA ALA A 122 2.45 -9.93 -20.11
C ALA A 122 3.45 -11.09 -19.96
N LYS A 123 4.33 -11.06 -18.98
CA LYS A 123 5.36 -12.08 -18.75
C LYS A 123 5.02 -12.97 -17.56
N LEU A 124 5.81 -14.02 -17.37
CA LEU A 124 5.68 -14.88 -16.21
C LEU A 124 5.87 -14.06 -14.93
N SER A 125 4.98 -14.24 -13.99
CA SER A 125 5.03 -13.54 -12.71
C SER A 125 4.89 -14.53 -11.54
N THR A 126 5.34 -14.08 -10.37
CA THR A 126 5.20 -14.82 -9.11
C THR A 126 4.70 -13.88 -8.01
N ILE A 127 4.42 -14.44 -6.84
CA ILE A 127 3.92 -13.70 -5.68
C ILE A 127 4.86 -13.94 -4.51
N ILE A 128 5.21 -12.88 -3.82
CA ILE A 128 6.05 -12.93 -2.62
C ILE A 128 5.14 -12.94 -1.40
N LYS A 129 4.58 -14.08 -1.09
CA LYS A 129 3.91 -14.36 0.19
C LYS A 129 3.70 -15.86 0.34
N GLU A 130 3.59 -16.32 1.56
CA GLU A 130 3.25 -17.71 1.82
C GLU A 130 1.77 -17.98 1.54
N LYS A 131 1.46 -19.24 1.23
CA LYS A 131 0.07 -19.66 0.97
C LYS A 131 -0.79 -19.39 2.22
N GLY A 132 -1.87 -18.65 2.03
CA GLY A 132 -2.80 -18.30 3.11
C GLY A 132 -2.48 -16.97 3.81
N GLU A 133 -1.39 -16.31 3.48
CA GLU A 133 -1.10 -14.95 3.95
C GLU A 133 -1.76 -13.88 3.09
N MET A 134 -2.21 -12.80 3.72
CA MET A 134 -2.77 -11.64 3.02
C MET A 134 -1.67 -10.81 2.36
N VAL A 135 -0.53 -10.65 3.04
CA VAL A 135 0.64 -9.86 2.60
C VAL A 135 1.93 -10.65 2.83
N ALA A 136 2.98 -10.32 2.10
CA ALA A 136 4.31 -10.82 2.40
C ALA A 136 4.77 -10.33 3.78
N SER A 137 5.41 -11.18 4.56
CA SER A 137 5.87 -10.83 5.90
C SER A 137 7.12 -11.59 6.33
N MET A 138 7.93 -10.96 7.19
CA MET A 138 9.11 -11.56 7.80
C MET A 138 9.31 -11.06 9.23
N LEU A 139 9.95 -11.89 10.06
CA LEU A 139 10.41 -11.47 11.38
C LEU A 139 11.62 -10.55 11.19
N LEU A 140 11.44 -9.28 11.48
CA LEU A 140 12.50 -8.27 11.36
C LEU A 140 13.45 -8.31 12.56
N SER A 141 12.88 -8.39 13.76
CA SER A 141 13.65 -8.48 15.03
C SER A 141 12.91 -9.38 16.01
N ALA A 142 13.48 -10.54 16.30
CA ALA A 142 12.95 -11.47 17.29
C ALA A 142 12.97 -10.89 18.73
N PRO A 143 14.09 -10.27 19.20
CA PRO A 143 14.12 -9.66 20.53
C PRO A 143 13.09 -8.56 20.73
N ASP A 144 12.81 -7.82 19.67
CA ASP A 144 11.88 -6.68 19.72
C ASP A 144 10.44 -7.06 19.34
N ASN A 145 10.18 -8.29 18.90
CA ASN A 145 8.90 -8.72 18.35
C ASN A 145 8.41 -7.80 17.22
N LEU A 146 9.29 -7.49 16.26
CA LEU A 146 8.97 -6.67 15.09
C LEU A 146 8.80 -7.55 13.87
N VAL A 147 7.72 -7.32 13.14
CA VAL A 147 7.41 -8.01 11.87
C VAL A 147 7.36 -6.97 10.76
N LEU A 148 8.17 -7.17 9.73
CA LEU A 148 8.09 -6.40 8.49
C LEU A 148 7.06 -7.03 7.56
N CYS A 149 6.21 -6.20 6.93
CA CYS A 149 5.21 -6.67 5.98
C CYS A 149 5.01 -5.69 4.81
N GLY A 150 4.49 -6.19 3.71
CA GLY A 150 4.16 -5.38 2.55
C GLY A 150 3.46 -6.16 1.46
N ASN A 151 2.75 -5.45 0.60
CA ASN A 151 2.17 -6.00 -0.62
C ASN A 151 3.03 -5.50 -1.79
N VAL A 152 3.75 -6.42 -2.43
CA VAL A 152 4.54 -6.11 -3.63
C VAL A 152 3.60 -6.11 -4.82
N ASP A 153 3.54 -5.02 -5.56
CA ASP A 153 2.55 -4.84 -6.63
C ASP A 153 2.72 -5.88 -7.74
N TRP A 154 3.94 -6.03 -8.26
CA TRP A 154 4.23 -7.00 -9.31
C TRP A 154 5.63 -7.58 -9.21
N VAL A 155 5.76 -8.89 -9.48
CA VAL A 155 7.03 -9.59 -9.53
C VAL A 155 7.09 -10.42 -10.80
N GLU A 156 7.85 -9.94 -11.79
CA GLU A 156 8.15 -10.66 -13.01
C GLU A 156 9.22 -11.72 -12.74
N VAL A 157 9.11 -12.87 -13.38
CA VAL A 157 10.14 -13.90 -13.43
C VAL A 157 10.91 -13.72 -14.73
N LEU A 158 12.19 -13.37 -14.63
CA LEU A 158 13.04 -13.15 -15.78
C LEU A 158 13.44 -14.48 -16.45
N PRO A 159 13.91 -14.46 -17.73
CA PRO A 159 14.27 -15.67 -18.46
C PRO A 159 15.35 -16.54 -17.79
N ASP A 160 16.25 -15.93 -17.03
CA ASP A 160 17.29 -16.61 -16.23
C ASP A 160 16.77 -17.17 -14.89
N GLY A 161 15.49 -16.96 -14.60
CA GLY A 161 14.85 -17.40 -13.37
C GLY A 161 14.97 -16.43 -12.19
N THR A 162 15.66 -15.31 -12.35
CA THR A 162 15.75 -14.25 -11.35
C THR A 162 14.46 -13.40 -11.31
N LEU A 163 14.35 -12.47 -10.37
CA LEU A 163 13.15 -11.69 -10.15
C LEU A 163 13.37 -10.21 -10.48
N HIS A 164 12.32 -9.62 -11.05
CA HIS A 164 12.17 -8.19 -11.25
C HIS A 164 11.00 -7.68 -10.40
N ILE A 165 11.28 -6.83 -9.43
CA ILE A 165 10.24 -6.17 -8.60
C ILE A 165 9.83 -4.88 -9.26
N ILE A 166 8.52 -4.70 -9.41
CA ILE A 166 7.92 -3.51 -10.02
C ILE A 166 6.88 -2.95 -9.06
N ASP A 167 6.99 -1.65 -8.79
CA ASP A 167 6.03 -0.90 -8.00
C ASP A 167 5.30 0.11 -8.89
N PHE A 168 3.96 0.04 -8.89
CA PHE A 168 3.12 0.91 -9.70
C PHE A 168 2.90 2.25 -9.02
N LYS A 169 3.03 3.31 -9.77
CA LYS A 169 2.85 4.69 -9.29
C LYS A 169 1.76 5.41 -10.08
N THR A 170 0.72 5.82 -9.39
CA THR A 170 -0.39 6.63 -9.94
C THR A 170 -0.22 8.11 -9.65
N GLY A 171 0.77 8.47 -8.83
CA GLY A 171 1.14 9.85 -8.51
C GLY A 171 1.85 10.55 -9.66
N LYS A 172 1.79 11.89 -9.68
CA LYS A 172 2.50 12.72 -10.66
C LYS A 172 3.97 12.93 -10.33
N LYS A 173 4.34 12.80 -9.03
CA LYS A 173 5.70 13.00 -8.55
C LYS A 173 6.47 11.69 -8.59
N GLU A 174 7.75 11.77 -8.94
CA GLU A 174 8.66 10.64 -8.81
C GLU A 174 8.97 10.36 -7.34
N GLU A 175 9.23 9.09 -7.02
CA GLU A 175 9.66 8.68 -5.71
C GLU A 175 11.03 9.27 -5.38
N SER A 176 11.23 9.54 -4.09
CA SER A 176 12.52 9.98 -3.61
C SER A 176 13.51 8.81 -3.58
N ASP A 177 14.78 9.10 -3.87
CA ASP A 177 15.87 8.12 -3.74
C ASP A 177 16.02 7.59 -2.29
N SER A 178 15.50 8.34 -1.31
CA SER A 178 15.46 7.93 0.11
C SER A 178 14.26 7.06 0.48
N SER A 179 13.39 6.69 -0.47
CA SER A 179 12.22 5.87 -0.19
C SER A 179 12.62 4.45 0.21
N LEU A 180 12.22 4.01 1.39
CA LEU A 180 12.44 2.64 1.89
C LEU A 180 11.55 1.58 1.22
N GLN A 181 10.66 1.96 0.32
CA GLN A 181 9.63 1.04 -0.20
C GLN A 181 10.24 -0.16 -0.95
N LEU A 182 11.10 0.09 -1.92
CA LEU A 182 11.74 -1.01 -2.67
C LEU A 182 12.74 -1.79 -1.82
N GLN A 183 13.41 -1.16 -0.86
CA GLN A 183 14.27 -1.86 0.10
C GLN A 183 13.46 -2.84 0.96
N ILE A 184 12.29 -2.42 1.44
CA ILE A 184 11.35 -3.30 2.15
C ILE A 184 10.91 -4.47 1.26
N TYR A 185 10.56 -4.20 0.00
CA TYR A 185 10.17 -5.25 -0.95
C TYR A 185 11.29 -6.23 -1.24
N LEU A 186 12.53 -5.76 -1.37
CA LEU A 186 13.71 -6.61 -1.52
C LEU A 186 13.91 -7.53 -0.32
N LEU A 187 13.84 -6.99 0.92
CA LEU A 187 13.95 -7.78 2.15
C LEU A 187 12.87 -8.87 2.22
N LEU A 188 11.62 -8.51 1.92
CA LEU A 188 10.51 -9.46 1.88
C LEU A 188 10.72 -10.54 0.79
N ALA A 189 11.21 -10.16 -0.37
CA ALA A 189 11.48 -11.07 -1.47
C ALA A 189 12.61 -12.05 -1.13
N GLN A 190 13.70 -11.57 -0.55
CA GLN A 190 14.83 -12.40 -0.13
C GLN A 190 14.44 -13.39 0.98
N ASN A 191 13.56 -12.98 1.90
CA ASN A 191 13.09 -13.86 2.97
C ASN A 191 12.11 -14.94 2.47
N GLY A 192 11.23 -14.60 1.55
CA GLY A 192 10.13 -15.48 1.09
C GLY A 192 10.42 -16.25 -0.19
N ASN A 193 11.54 -15.98 -0.87
CA ASN A 193 11.83 -16.58 -2.17
C ASN A 193 13.29 -16.99 -2.28
N ARG A 194 13.54 -18.16 -2.90
CA ARG A 194 14.92 -18.67 -3.16
C ARG A 194 15.56 -18.06 -4.40
N ARG A 195 14.81 -17.26 -5.16
CA ARG A 195 15.30 -16.64 -6.39
C ARG A 195 15.85 -15.26 -6.10
N PRO A 196 17.04 -14.91 -6.60
CA PRO A 196 17.58 -13.57 -6.40
C PRO A 196 16.77 -12.53 -7.15
N VAL A 197 16.63 -11.35 -6.55
CA VAL A 197 16.10 -10.17 -7.23
C VAL A 197 17.29 -9.48 -7.92
N THR A 198 17.23 -9.35 -9.24
CA THR A 198 18.30 -8.73 -10.05
C THR A 198 17.84 -7.44 -10.72
N LYS A 199 16.55 -7.09 -10.60
CA LYS A 199 15.97 -5.91 -11.21
C LYS A 199 14.91 -5.28 -10.33
N THR A 200 14.89 -3.95 -10.25
CA THR A 200 13.86 -3.16 -9.58
C THR A 200 13.42 -2.00 -10.44
N SER A 201 12.14 -1.67 -10.40
CA SER A 201 11.57 -0.57 -11.20
C SER A 201 10.42 0.12 -10.48
N TYR A 202 10.27 1.41 -10.77
CA TYR A 202 9.00 2.13 -10.65
C TYR A 202 8.31 2.21 -12.00
N TRP A 203 7.00 2.01 -12.02
CA TRP A 203 6.20 2.24 -13.23
C TRP A 203 5.21 3.36 -12.99
N TYR A 204 5.52 4.53 -13.52
CA TYR A 204 4.67 5.73 -13.41
C TYR A 204 3.59 5.69 -14.49
N LEU A 205 2.45 5.08 -14.16
CA LEU A 205 1.38 4.72 -15.11
C LEU A 205 0.75 5.93 -15.81
N ASP A 206 0.87 7.12 -15.23
CA ASP A 206 0.34 8.37 -15.82
C ASP A 206 1.18 8.87 -17.01
N LYS A 207 2.45 8.46 -17.11
CA LYS A 207 3.38 9.01 -18.11
C LYS A 207 4.22 7.99 -18.88
N ASP A 208 4.55 6.84 -18.27
CA ASP A 208 5.52 5.90 -18.84
C ASP A 208 4.82 4.67 -19.42
N ASP A 209 5.17 4.30 -20.65
CA ASP A 209 4.64 3.09 -21.32
C ASP A 209 5.24 1.79 -20.74
N LEU A 210 6.44 1.88 -20.17
CA LEU A 210 7.17 0.75 -19.57
C LEU A 210 7.77 1.16 -18.21
N PRO A 211 8.05 0.19 -17.31
CA PRO A 211 8.71 0.48 -16.05
C PRO A 211 10.08 1.14 -16.25
N LYS A 212 10.36 2.16 -15.45
CA LYS A 212 11.66 2.80 -15.34
C LYS A 212 12.52 2.01 -14.37
N GLU A 213 13.53 1.33 -14.89
CA GLU A 213 14.49 0.60 -14.07
C GLU A 213 15.30 1.57 -13.21
N ILE A 214 15.51 1.17 -11.96
CA ILE A 214 16.39 1.85 -11.03
C ILE A 214 17.46 0.87 -10.54
N SER A 215 18.58 1.41 -10.07
CA SER A 215 19.61 0.59 -9.42
C SER A 215 18.99 -0.15 -8.23
N ILE A 216 19.41 -1.42 -8.04
CA ILE A 216 19.00 -2.19 -6.87
C ILE A 216 19.46 -1.43 -5.63
N PRO A 217 18.53 -1.07 -4.70
CA PRO A 217 18.91 -0.38 -3.48
C PRO A 217 19.89 -1.21 -2.65
N ASP A 218 20.85 -0.55 -2.04
CA ASP A 218 21.69 -1.17 -1.03
C ASP A 218 20.86 -1.54 0.19
N LEU A 219 21.07 -2.73 0.70
CA LEU A 219 20.41 -3.26 1.89
C LEU A 219 21.32 -3.21 3.13
N GLU A 220 22.57 -2.74 2.97
CA GLU A 220 23.46 -2.54 4.12
C GLU A 220 22.85 -1.51 5.09
N GLY A 221 22.76 -1.87 6.34
CA GLY A 221 22.16 -1.02 7.37
C GLY A 221 20.63 -0.89 7.35
N VAL A 222 19.95 -1.27 6.26
CA VAL A 222 18.48 -1.11 6.15
C VAL A 222 17.71 -1.87 7.22
N THR A 223 18.12 -3.11 7.50
CA THR A 223 17.49 -3.92 8.56
C THR A 223 17.63 -3.25 9.93
N GLU A 224 18.79 -2.67 10.22
CA GLU A 224 19.03 -1.94 11.46
C GLU A 224 18.20 -0.66 11.53
N GLN A 225 18.18 0.12 10.46
CA GLN A 225 17.34 1.33 10.35
C GLN A 225 15.86 1.00 10.58
N LEU A 226 15.31 0.00 9.89
CA LEU A 226 13.91 -0.43 10.05
C LEU A 226 13.63 -0.96 11.47
N THR A 227 14.60 -1.65 12.07
CA THR A 227 14.49 -2.15 13.45
C THR A 227 14.43 -0.98 14.43
N GLU A 228 15.25 0.04 14.23
CA GLU A 228 15.27 1.24 15.08
C GLU A 228 13.96 2.03 14.97
N GLU A 229 13.45 2.24 13.75
CA GLU A 229 12.12 2.84 13.56
C GLU A 229 11.01 1.98 14.21
N GLY A 230 11.10 0.68 14.07
CA GLY A 230 10.18 -0.25 14.74
C GLY A 230 10.21 -0.16 16.26
N ARG A 231 11.37 0.01 16.86
CA ARG A 231 11.53 0.23 18.31
C ARG A 231 10.88 1.54 18.77
N LYS A 232 11.04 2.62 18.00
CA LYS A 232 10.37 3.91 18.27
C LYS A 232 8.86 3.75 18.26
N ILE A 233 8.31 3.13 17.21
CA ILE A 233 6.88 2.84 17.09
C ILE A 233 6.40 1.96 18.24
N LYS A 234 7.12 0.88 18.57
CA LYS A 234 6.79 -0.01 19.68
C LYS A 234 6.77 0.72 21.01
N LYS A 235 7.80 1.53 21.28
CA LYS A 235 7.86 2.35 22.50
C LYS A 235 6.66 3.28 22.61
N ALA A 236 6.30 3.98 21.53
CA ALA A 236 5.15 4.87 21.52
C ALA A 236 3.83 4.12 21.77
N ARG A 237 3.66 2.91 21.21
CA ARG A 237 2.46 2.08 21.44
C ARG A 237 2.34 1.55 22.88
N LEU A 238 3.45 1.37 23.57
CA LEU A 238 3.50 0.86 24.95
C LEU A 238 3.51 1.99 25.99
N SER A 239 3.57 3.25 25.57
CA SER A 239 3.52 4.38 26.51
C SER A 239 2.17 4.44 27.21
N SER A 240 2.19 4.81 28.51
CA SER A 240 0.97 4.95 29.30
C SER A 240 0.02 5.94 28.64
N GLU A 241 -1.27 5.56 28.52
CA GLU A 241 -2.30 6.36 27.87
C GLU A 241 -1.98 6.77 26.43
N MET A 242 -1.05 6.04 25.76
CA MET A 242 -0.59 6.36 24.40
C MET A 242 -0.11 7.81 24.24
N LYS A 243 0.45 8.41 25.30
CA LYS A 243 0.89 9.81 25.33
C LYS A 243 1.92 10.15 24.24
N ASP A 244 2.69 9.16 23.77
CA ASP A 244 3.67 9.33 22.70
C ASP A 244 3.06 9.20 21.30
N LEU A 245 1.74 8.93 21.21
CA LEU A 245 0.96 8.89 19.97
C LEU A 245 0.08 10.13 19.80
N VAL A 246 0.56 11.27 20.28
CA VAL A 246 -0.05 12.59 20.09
C VAL A 246 0.67 13.36 18.98
N CYS A 247 0.00 14.40 18.45
CA CYS A 247 0.63 15.27 17.47
C CYS A 247 1.64 16.21 18.17
N PRO A 248 2.94 16.18 17.83
CA PRO A 248 3.94 17.03 18.47
C PRO A 248 3.70 18.54 18.28
N LYS A 249 2.84 18.89 17.30
CA LYS A 249 2.51 20.28 16.95
C LYS A 249 1.14 20.71 17.50
N GLY A 250 0.51 19.91 18.40
CA GLY A 250 -0.84 20.18 18.90
C GLY A 250 -1.94 20.08 17.86
N GLY A 251 -1.64 19.60 16.67
CA GLY A 251 -2.47 19.49 15.47
C GLY A 251 -1.63 19.81 14.23
N CYS A 252 -1.71 18.99 13.21
CA CYS A 252 -0.98 19.25 11.97
C CYS A 252 -1.82 18.76 10.77
N ARG A 253 -1.51 19.30 9.59
CA ARG A 253 -2.19 18.94 8.35
C ARG A 253 -2.30 17.42 8.12
N ASN A 254 -1.29 16.64 8.56
CA ASN A 254 -1.30 15.20 8.31
C ASN A 254 -2.33 14.44 9.16
N CYS A 255 -2.55 14.82 10.42
CA CYS A 255 -3.51 14.14 11.30
C CYS A 255 -4.91 14.79 11.28
N GLU A 256 -5.03 16.06 10.88
CA GLU A 256 -6.28 16.84 10.98
C GLU A 256 -7.47 16.20 10.25
N GLU A 257 -7.24 15.65 9.05
CA GLU A 257 -8.30 14.99 8.29
C GLU A 257 -8.93 13.82 9.06
N TYR A 258 -8.12 13.07 9.81
CA TYR A 258 -8.58 11.97 10.65
C TYR A 258 -9.14 12.44 11.99
N GLU A 259 -8.62 13.54 12.54
CA GLU A 259 -9.15 14.16 13.76
C GLU A 259 -10.59 14.65 13.54
N LYS A 260 -10.92 15.17 12.37
CA LYS A 260 -12.29 15.54 12.01
C LYS A 260 -13.25 14.35 12.13
N VAL A 261 -12.81 13.15 11.70
CA VAL A 261 -13.63 11.94 11.89
C VAL A 261 -13.86 11.65 13.37
N VAL A 262 -12.80 11.73 14.19
CA VAL A 262 -12.89 11.47 15.64
C VAL A 262 -13.81 12.48 16.34
N ARG A 263 -13.81 13.74 15.90
CA ARG A 263 -14.69 14.80 16.42
C ARG A 263 -16.13 14.74 15.88
N GLY A 264 -16.42 13.83 14.92
CA GLY A 264 -17.75 13.73 14.29
C GLY A 264 -18.03 14.83 13.26
N GLU A 265 -16.99 15.47 12.72
CA GLU A 265 -17.08 16.56 11.73
C GLU A 265 -17.01 16.03 10.29
N ALA A 266 -16.76 14.75 10.08
CA ALA A 266 -16.69 14.10 8.76
C ALA A 266 -17.94 13.25 8.50
N GLU A 267 -18.35 13.18 7.24
CA GLU A 267 -19.50 12.37 6.83
C GLU A 267 -19.07 10.90 6.60
N CYS A 268 -19.77 9.94 7.23
CA CYS A 268 -19.60 8.53 6.93
C CYS A 268 -20.26 8.20 5.59
N VAL A 269 -19.48 7.70 4.63
CA VAL A 269 -19.94 7.41 3.26
C VAL A 269 -20.01 5.91 2.94
N GLY A 270 -19.72 5.06 3.93
CA GLY A 270 -19.89 3.61 3.79
C GLY A 270 -18.82 2.78 4.47
N PHE A 271 -18.76 1.53 4.04
CA PHE A 271 -17.80 0.53 4.53
C PHE A 271 -17.08 -0.14 3.35
N ASP A 272 -15.79 -0.33 3.48
CA ASP A 272 -14.98 -1.13 2.55
C ASP A 272 -14.85 -2.56 3.12
N PRO A 273 -15.54 -3.55 2.55
CA PRO A 273 -15.50 -4.92 3.07
C PRO A 273 -14.18 -5.64 2.80
N ILE A 274 -13.42 -5.21 1.78
CA ILE A 274 -12.12 -5.81 1.43
C ILE A 274 -11.04 -5.37 2.41
N ARG A 275 -11.03 -4.07 2.74
CA ARG A 275 -10.05 -3.47 3.64
C ARG A 275 -10.54 -3.38 5.09
N GLU A 276 -11.79 -3.77 5.34
CA GLU A 276 -12.46 -3.73 6.65
C GLU A 276 -12.38 -2.36 7.34
N LYS A 277 -12.67 -1.28 6.59
CA LYS A 277 -12.61 0.10 7.08
C LYS A 277 -13.93 0.85 6.87
N MET A 278 -14.29 1.67 7.86
CA MET A 278 -15.32 2.69 7.69
C MET A 278 -14.77 3.84 6.87
N LEU A 279 -15.53 4.28 5.88
CA LEU A 279 -15.13 5.32 4.92
C LEU A 279 -15.74 6.67 5.31
N TYR A 280 -14.90 7.70 5.34
CA TYR A 280 -15.30 9.06 5.72
C TYR A 280 -14.80 10.07 4.70
N ILE A 281 -15.63 11.08 4.41
CA ILE A 281 -15.24 12.23 3.59
C ILE A 281 -15.27 13.51 4.46
N ASN A 282 -14.28 14.35 4.30
CA ASN A 282 -14.27 15.71 4.83
C ASN A 282 -14.86 16.64 3.77
N ILE A 283 -15.98 17.28 4.09
CA ILE A 283 -16.70 18.24 3.23
C ILE A 283 -16.29 19.66 3.65
#